data_9072f1433183fee0b5c81397ecd64e3c
#
_entry.id   9072f1433183fee0b5c81397ecd64e3c
#
_cell.length_a   1.000
_cell.length_b   1.000
_cell.length_c   1.000
_cell.angle_alpha   90.00
_cell.angle_beta   90.00
_cell.angle_gamma   90.00
#
_symmetry.space_group_name_H-M   'P 1'
#
loop_
_entity.id
_entity.type
_entity.pdbx_description
1 polymer ?
#
loop_
_entity_poly.entity_id
_entity_poly.type
_entity_poly.pdbx_seq_one_letter_code
_entity_poly.pdbx_strand_id
1 'polypeptide(L)'
;MSIARKVLTAAAVLTLAGGLSTAGTLSASAATPQCGPNCVEVYSMKFATPANLGFVETVFLGIPLRGVPTEVRPASSSNPAEDLIVPLGGPVHVSTFYADGMVSAAVNEHYGTELAVQLAPYGKPTGLCTAVAVTAYQNEGLSLQPCSRPGVTVWILDFADQPATAPMFFPIVNGSDTDFVHPFAMTILGNPAHKPFTPIIMRHLIGNPGSVPANQLWGAAHGTVTP
;
A
#
# COMPACT_ATOMS: atom_id res chain seq x y z
N MET A 1 -9.69 7.77 -41.83
CA MET A 1 -10.20 8.68 -40.79
C MET A 1 -9.28 8.55 -39.58
N SER A 2 -8.44 9.56 -39.37
CA SER A 2 -7.39 9.55 -38.35
C SER A 2 -7.95 10.19 -37.09
N ILE A 3 -8.04 9.44 -35.99
CA ILE A 3 -8.46 9.98 -34.69
C ILE A 3 -7.19 10.38 -33.94
N ALA A 4 -6.91 11.68 -33.93
CA ALA A 4 -5.84 12.25 -33.14
C ALA A 4 -6.20 12.17 -31.65
N ARG A 5 -5.52 11.31 -30.91
CA ARG A 5 -5.54 11.31 -29.42
C ARG A 5 -4.74 12.51 -28.95
N LYS A 6 -5.43 13.44 -28.32
CA LYS A 6 -4.80 14.53 -27.56
C LYS A 6 -4.23 13.96 -26.28
N VAL A 7 -2.92 13.82 -26.22
CA VAL A 7 -2.16 13.55 -25.00
C VAL A 7 -2.20 14.85 -24.17
N LEU A 8 -2.99 14.88 -23.09
CA LEU A 8 -2.84 15.89 -22.06
C LEU A 8 -1.74 15.42 -21.12
N THR A 9 -0.56 15.97 -21.30
CA THR A 9 0.55 15.82 -20.36
C THR A 9 0.26 16.70 -19.15
N ALA A 10 -0.34 16.16 -18.10
CA ALA A 10 -0.37 16.79 -16.80
C ALA A 10 0.90 16.39 -16.04
N ALA A 11 1.96 17.17 -16.22
CA ALA A 11 3.13 17.10 -15.36
C ALA A 11 2.78 17.73 -13.99
N ALA A 12 2.25 16.94 -13.08
CA ALA A 12 2.20 17.31 -11.67
C ALA A 12 3.52 16.86 -11.04
N VAL A 13 4.52 17.71 -11.09
CA VAL A 13 5.71 17.59 -10.25
C VAL A 13 5.26 17.85 -8.82
N LEU A 14 5.04 16.79 -8.04
CA LEU A 14 4.93 16.89 -6.60
C LEU A 14 6.34 17.13 -6.02
N THR A 15 6.75 18.39 -5.98
CA THR A 15 7.80 18.82 -5.07
C THR A 15 7.27 18.71 -3.64
N LEU A 16 7.52 17.58 -2.99
CA LEU A 16 7.38 17.40 -1.55
C LEU A 16 8.52 18.12 -0.83
N ALA A 17 8.51 19.45 -0.92
CA ALA A 17 9.34 20.30 -0.09
C ALA A 17 8.46 21.47 0.37
N GLY A 18 8.06 21.45 1.65
CA GLY A 18 7.78 22.62 2.47
C GLY A 18 6.70 23.57 1.96
N GLY A 19 5.47 23.33 2.38
CA GLY A 19 4.39 24.30 2.32
C GLY A 19 3.37 24.00 3.41
N LEU A 20 3.69 24.36 4.66
CA LEU A 20 2.74 24.43 5.75
C LEU A 20 1.73 25.55 5.46
N SER A 21 0.64 25.23 4.82
CA SER A 21 -0.58 26.04 4.90
C SER A 21 -1.33 25.59 6.15
N THR A 22 -1.50 26.52 7.07
CA THR A 22 -2.25 26.39 8.31
C THR A 22 -3.72 26.01 8.03
N ALA A 23 -3.98 24.73 7.93
CA ALA A 23 -5.30 24.16 8.06
C ALA A 23 -5.27 23.25 9.28
N GLY A 24 -6.02 23.61 10.29
CA GLY A 24 -6.29 23.00 11.56
C GLY A 24 -5.42 21.82 11.98
N THR A 25 -4.69 21.96 13.07
CA THR A 25 -4.05 20.86 13.78
C THR A 25 -5.06 19.80 14.12
N LEU A 26 -5.31 18.87 13.20
CA LEU A 26 -5.89 17.59 13.52
C LEU A 26 -4.81 16.86 14.30
N SER A 27 -4.92 16.90 15.62
CA SER A 27 -4.18 16.01 16.48
C SER A 27 -4.68 14.59 16.19
N ALA A 28 -4.25 14.02 15.08
CA ALA A 28 -4.34 12.60 14.87
C ALA A 28 -3.45 11.97 15.94
N SER A 29 -4.06 11.43 16.98
CA SER A 29 -3.41 10.50 17.90
C SER A 29 -3.27 9.15 17.19
N ALA A 30 -2.94 9.17 15.92
CA ALA A 30 -2.47 8.01 15.22
C ALA A 30 -1.02 7.81 15.61
N ALA A 31 -0.66 6.60 15.91
CA ALA A 31 0.73 6.26 16.12
C ALA A 31 1.52 6.71 14.90
N THR A 32 2.41 7.66 15.08
CA THR A 32 3.35 8.03 14.03
C THR A 32 4.36 6.91 13.94
N PRO A 33 4.68 6.38 12.75
CA PRO A 33 5.69 5.35 12.60
C PRO A 33 6.98 5.73 13.33
N GLN A 34 7.47 4.83 14.17
CA GLN A 34 8.59 5.11 15.09
C GLN A 34 9.96 4.91 14.45
N CYS A 35 10.02 4.45 13.22
CA CYS A 35 11.26 4.05 12.56
C CYS A 35 11.81 5.08 11.55
N GLY A 36 11.35 6.32 11.61
CA GLY A 36 11.91 7.43 10.84
C GLY A 36 11.26 7.64 9.46
N PRO A 37 11.87 8.46 8.59
CA PRO A 37 11.24 8.96 7.37
C PRO A 37 10.98 7.89 6.30
N ASN A 38 11.67 6.75 6.39
CA ASN A 38 11.50 5.63 5.46
C ASN A 38 10.44 4.63 5.92
N CYS A 39 9.75 4.94 7.01
CA CYS A 39 8.67 4.14 7.53
C CYS A 39 7.32 4.70 7.14
N VAL A 40 6.41 3.79 6.89
CA VAL A 40 5.01 4.09 6.62
C VAL A 40 4.11 3.20 7.47
N GLU A 41 2.95 3.70 7.81
CA GLU A 41 1.80 2.90 8.23
C GLU A 41 0.81 2.88 7.08
N VAL A 42 0.41 1.68 6.65
CA VAL A 42 -0.62 1.49 5.61
C VAL A 42 -1.95 1.30 6.31
N TYR A 43 -2.89 2.19 6.07
CA TYR A 43 -4.17 2.20 6.76
C TYR A 43 -5.36 2.17 5.80
N SER A 44 -6.47 1.59 6.27
CA SER A 44 -7.66 1.41 5.46
C SER A 44 -8.57 2.63 5.47
N MET A 45 -8.98 3.10 4.28
CA MET A 45 -10.00 4.15 4.16
C MET A 45 -11.31 3.79 4.83
N LYS A 46 -11.72 2.52 4.80
CA LYS A 46 -13.01 2.07 5.35
C LYS A 46 -13.17 2.38 6.83
N PHE A 47 -12.06 2.45 7.58
CA PHE A 47 -12.05 2.61 9.03
C PHE A 47 -11.30 3.85 9.50
N ALA A 48 -10.66 4.58 8.57
CA ALA A 48 -9.99 5.83 8.89
C ALA A 48 -11.00 6.93 9.21
N THR A 49 -10.62 7.78 10.16
CA THR A 49 -11.31 9.03 10.46
C THR A 49 -10.32 10.19 10.39
N PRO A 50 -10.76 11.45 10.24
CA PRO A 50 -9.86 12.59 10.24
C PRO A 50 -8.99 12.72 11.49
N ALA A 51 -9.39 12.12 12.61
CA ALA A 51 -8.69 12.18 13.89
C ALA A 51 -7.92 10.89 14.21
N ASN A 52 -8.08 9.83 13.41
CA ASN A 52 -7.47 8.53 13.70
C ASN A 52 -7.31 7.74 12.40
N LEU A 53 -6.14 7.15 12.16
CA LEU A 53 -5.92 6.24 11.03
C LEU A 53 -6.83 5.00 11.09
N GLY A 54 -7.35 4.68 12.28
CA GLY A 54 -8.29 3.60 12.49
C GLY A 54 -7.58 2.24 12.54
N PHE A 55 -7.56 1.54 11.43
CA PHE A 55 -6.99 0.20 11.34
C PHE A 55 -5.85 0.18 10.31
N VAL A 56 -4.69 -0.27 10.74
CA VAL A 56 -3.44 -0.35 9.98
C VAL A 56 -3.06 -1.79 9.69
N GLU A 57 -2.27 -1.98 8.63
CA GLU A 57 -1.63 -3.24 8.33
C GLU A 57 -0.62 -3.61 9.42
N THR A 58 -0.63 -4.85 9.86
CA THR A 58 0.33 -5.40 10.81
C THR A 58 0.50 -6.90 10.59
N VAL A 59 1.36 -7.52 11.38
CA VAL A 59 1.64 -8.97 11.33
C VAL A 59 0.91 -9.68 12.46
N PHE A 60 0.28 -10.80 12.14
CA PHE A 60 -0.45 -11.61 13.11
C PHE A 60 0.44 -12.00 14.30
N LEU A 61 -0.03 -11.72 15.50
CA LEU A 61 0.69 -11.91 16.78
C LEU A 61 2.06 -11.20 16.87
N GLY A 62 2.39 -10.30 15.94
CA GLY A 62 3.69 -9.62 15.94
C GLY A 62 4.89 -10.55 15.76
N ILE A 63 4.75 -11.66 15.03
CA ILE A 63 5.79 -12.68 14.87
C ILE A 63 6.50 -12.53 13.52
N PRO A 64 7.81 -12.17 13.47
CA PRO A 64 8.53 -11.95 12.22
C PRO A 64 9.03 -13.27 11.58
N LEU A 65 8.11 -14.14 11.21
CA LEU A 65 8.42 -15.41 10.58
C LEU A 65 7.78 -15.54 9.20
N ARG A 66 8.46 -16.21 8.29
CA ARG A 66 7.94 -16.51 6.95
C ARG A 66 6.62 -17.29 7.05
N GLY A 67 5.64 -16.89 6.24
CA GLY A 67 4.32 -17.49 6.17
C GLY A 67 3.33 -17.00 7.24
N VAL A 68 3.79 -16.18 8.19
CA VAL A 68 2.85 -15.56 9.15
C VAL A 68 1.94 -14.59 8.40
N PRO A 69 0.61 -14.68 8.61
CA PRO A 69 -0.35 -13.80 7.94
C PRO A 69 -0.18 -12.33 8.33
N THR A 70 -0.52 -11.43 7.39
CA THR A 70 -0.77 -10.04 7.71
C THR A 70 -2.26 -9.81 7.96
N GLU A 71 -2.55 -8.83 8.78
CA GLU A 71 -3.91 -8.48 9.21
C GLU A 71 -4.05 -6.97 9.39
N VAL A 72 -5.26 -6.51 9.64
CA VAL A 72 -5.50 -5.15 10.12
C VAL A 72 -5.85 -5.16 11.59
N ARG A 73 -5.27 -4.22 12.33
CA ARG A 73 -5.56 -3.95 13.75
C ARG A 73 -5.73 -2.47 14.02
N PRO A 74 -6.35 -2.10 15.17
CA PRO A 74 -6.31 -0.72 15.60
C PRO A 74 -4.87 -0.21 15.66
N ALA A 75 -4.62 0.97 15.10
CA ALA A 75 -3.30 1.61 15.14
C ALA A 75 -2.82 1.80 16.58
N SER A 76 -1.58 1.48 16.86
CA SER A 76 -1.00 1.52 18.22
C SER A 76 0.50 1.84 18.17
N SER A 77 0.93 2.90 18.83
CA SER A 77 2.34 3.27 18.95
C SER A 77 3.22 2.24 19.67
N SER A 78 2.62 1.21 20.27
CA SER A 78 3.33 0.14 20.97
C SER A 78 3.53 -1.12 20.13
N ASN A 79 3.00 -1.15 18.90
CA ASN A 79 3.10 -2.32 18.03
C ASN A 79 4.13 -2.08 16.90
N PRO A 80 5.38 -2.49 17.04
CA PRO A 80 6.41 -2.24 16.03
C PRO A 80 6.15 -2.97 14.70
N ALA A 81 5.21 -3.91 14.66
CA ALA A 81 4.86 -4.60 13.42
C ALA A 81 3.99 -3.75 12.47
N GLU A 82 3.46 -2.61 12.94
CA GLU A 82 2.75 -1.62 12.14
C GLU A 82 3.71 -0.69 11.39
N ASP A 83 4.92 -0.55 11.90
CA ASP A 83 5.98 0.24 11.27
C ASP A 83 6.54 -0.51 10.05
N LEU A 84 6.09 -0.15 8.86
CA LEU A 84 6.51 -0.77 7.61
C LEU A 84 7.68 0.01 7.01
N ILE A 85 8.85 -0.60 6.89
CA ILE A 85 9.95 -0.01 6.13
C ILE A 85 9.69 -0.21 4.64
N VAL A 86 9.96 0.84 3.86
CA VAL A 86 10.03 0.79 2.41
C VAL A 86 11.52 0.61 2.02
N PRO A 87 11.96 -0.60 1.64
CA PRO A 87 13.39 -0.95 1.52
C PRO A 87 14.19 -0.05 0.58
N LEU A 88 13.58 0.51 -0.45
CA LEU A 88 14.24 1.43 -1.39
C LEU A 88 14.24 2.90 -0.93
N GLY A 89 13.90 3.16 0.33
CA GLY A 89 13.88 4.51 0.89
C GLY A 89 12.65 5.34 0.52
N GLY A 90 11.65 4.73 -0.10
CA GLY A 90 10.40 5.36 -0.53
C GLY A 90 9.77 4.63 -1.71
N PRO A 91 8.58 5.05 -2.14
CA PRO A 91 8.00 4.58 -3.39
C PRO A 91 8.90 4.93 -4.57
N VAL A 92 9.10 3.96 -5.47
CA VAL A 92 9.82 4.13 -6.74
C VAL A 92 8.94 3.71 -7.89
N HIS A 93 9.27 4.11 -9.12
CA HIS A 93 8.51 3.65 -10.29
C HIS A 93 8.61 2.14 -10.46
N VAL A 94 7.53 1.52 -10.94
CA VAL A 94 7.49 0.08 -11.29
C VAL A 94 8.63 -0.29 -12.23
N SER A 95 9.03 0.62 -13.13
CA SER A 95 10.18 0.44 -14.03
C SER A 95 11.51 0.21 -13.28
N THR A 96 11.68 0.71 -12.05
CA THR A 96 12.84 0.41 -11.20
C THR A 96 12.80 -1.05 -10.75
N PHE A 97 11.67 -1.53 -10.28
CA PHE A 97 11.50 -2.94 -9.93
C PHE A 97 11.66 -3.87 -11.14
N TYR A 98 11.28 -3.41 -12.33
CA TYR A 98 11.52 -4.16 -13.56
C TYR A 98 13.02 -4.26 -13.89
N ALA A 99 13.76 -3.18 -13.77
CA ALA A 99 15.20 -3.18 -13.97
C ALA A 99 15.93 -4.13 -13.01
N ASP A 100 15.41 -4.29 -11.79
CA ASP A 100 15.91 -5.20 -10.77
C ASP A 100 15.39 -6.66 -10.92
N GLY A 101 14.62 -6.95 -11.98
CA GLY A 101 14.03 -8.28 -12.21
C GLY A 101 12.91 -8.65 -11.24
N MET A 102 12.35 -7.68 -10.54
CA MET A 102 11.33 -7.90 -9.50
C MET A 102 9.89 -7.90 -10.03
N VAL A 103 9.64 -7.45 -11.24
CA VAL A 103 8.33 -7.55 -11.91
C VAL A 103 8.51 -7.98 -13.36
N SER A 104 7.44 -8.49 -13.97
CA SER A 104 7.47 -8.93 -15.38
C SER A 104 7.47 -7.74 -16.36
N ALA A 105 7.87 -8.01 -17.61
CA ALA A 105 7.77 -7.01 -18.67
C ALA A 105 6.35 -6.52 -18.90
N ALA A 106 5.35 -7.41 -18.81
CA ALA A 106 3.95 -7.05 -18.98
C ALA A 106 3.46 -6.10 -17.86
N VAL A 107 3.87 -6.33 -16.62
CA VAL A 107 3.58 -5.43 -15.48
C VAL A 107 4.25 -4.07 -15.70
N ASN A 108 5.51 -4.06 -16.17
CA ASN A 108 6.20 -2.80 -16.45
C ASN A 108 5.58 -2.05 -17.65
N GLU A 109 5.12 -2.76 -18.67
CA GLU A 109 4.44 -2.13 -19.83
C GLU A 109 3.15 -1.42 -19.38
N HIS A 110 2.41 -2.04 -18.45
CA HIS A 110 1.12 -1.51 -17.98
C HIS A 110 1.28 -0.44 -16.90
N TYR A 111 2.12 -0.70 -15.88
CA TYR A 111 2.27 0.14 -14.69
C TYR A 111 3.62 0.85 -14.58
N GLY A 112 4.46 0.85 -15.60
CA GLY A 112 5.87 1.30 -15.52
C GLY A 112 6.07 2.71 -14.95
N THR A 113 5.10 3.60 -15.11
CA THR A 113 5.11 4.98 -14.60
C THR A 113 4.44 5.14 -13.24
N GLU A 114 3.71 4.12 -12.75
CA GLU A 114 3.12 4.12 -11.42
C GLU A 114 4.19 3.89 -10.35
N LEU A 115 3.88 4.34 -9.14
CA LEU A 115 4.74 4.10 -7.98
C LEU A 115 4.48 2.71 -7.38
N ALA A 116 5.54 2.08 -6.91
CA ALA A 116 5.46 0.81 -6.21
C ALA A 116 6.36 0.79 -4.99
N VAL A 117 6.05 -0.11 -4.06
CA VAL A 117 6.77 -0.31 -2.80
C VAL A 117 6.94 -1.79 -2.49
N GLN A 118 7.88 -2.11 -1.62
CA GLN A 118 7.85 -3.31 -0.79
C GLN A 118 7.58 -2.87 0.65
N LEU A 119 6.87 -3.68 1.42
CA LEU A 119 6.45 -3.36 2.78
C LEU A 119 7.09 -4.37 3.74
N ALA A 120 8.11 -3.95 4.48
CA ALA A 120 8.82 -4.78 5.43
C ALA A 120 8.47 -4.34 6.86
N PRO A 121 7.72 -5.14 7.64
CA PRO A 121 7.27 -4.78 8.98
C PRO A 121 8.42 -4.69 10.00
N TYR A 122 8.11 -4.15 11.20
CA TYR A 122 8.99 -3.97 12.37
C TYR A 122 9.98 -2.82 12.30
N GLY A 123 9.79 -1.84 11.44
CA GLY A 123 10.66 -0.65 11.40
C GLY A 123 12.14 -0.95 11.14
N LYS A 124 12.47 -2.15 10.71
CA LYS A 124 13.84 -2.60 10.43
C LYS A 124 13.89 -3.69 9.37
N PRO A 125 14.99 -3.80 8.60
CA PRO A 125 15.12 -4.83 7.59
C PRO A 125 15.15 -6.22 8.23
N THR A 126 14.08 -6.98 8.10
CA THR A 126 14.02 -8.39 8.53
C THR A 126 14.30 -9.36 7.38
N GLY A 127 14.37 -8.85 6.15
CA GLY A 127 14.41 -9.65 4.92
C GLY A 127 13.07 -10.24 4.54
N LEU A 128 11.99 -9.92 5.32
CA LEU A 128 10.63 -10.37 5.08
C LEU A 128 9.74 -9.17 4.71
N CYS A 129 8.92 -9.35 3.69
CA CYS A 129 7.97 -8.37 3.20
C CYS A 129 6.56 -8.97 3.15
N THR A 130 5.55 -8.14 3.30
CA THR A 130 4.16 -8.49 2.99
C THR A 130 4.05 -8.95 1.54
N ALA A 131 3.38 -10.06 1.31
CA ALA A 131 3.35 -10.70 0.00
C ALA A 131 2.14 -11.62 -0.19
N VAL A 132 1.83 -11.93 -1.45
CA VAL A 132 1.06 -13.11 -1.83
C VAL A 132 1.96 -14.35 -1.84
N ALA A 133 1.39 -15.57 -1.77
CA ALA A 133 2.19 -16.79 -1.66
C ALA A 133 2.94 -17.14 -2.95
N VAL A 134 2.29 -17.05 -4.11
CA VAL A 134 2.88 -17.38 -5.42
C VAL A 134 2.55 -16.32 -6.47
N THR A 135 1.27 -16.07 -6.71
CA THR A 135 0.73 -15.04 -7.58
C THR A 135 -0.61 -14.62 -7.01
N ALA A 136 -1.02 -13.38 -7.23
CA ALA A 136 -2.29 -12.89 -6.70
C ALA A 136 -3.48 -13.69 -7.29
N TYR A 137 -4.39 -14.11 -6.43
CA TYR A 137 -5.65 -14.75 -6.80
C TYR A 137 -6.76 -14.42 -5.80
N GLN A 138 -7.99 -14.72 -6.21
CA GLN A 138 -9.19 -14.38 -5.44
C GLN A 138 -9.21 -15.01 -4.04
N ASN A 139 -9.38 -14.17 -3.02
CA ASN A 139 -9.41 -14.52 -1.60
C ASN A 139 -8.09 -15.04 -1.00
N GLU A 140 -6.97 -14.88 -1.69
CA GLU A 140 -5.68 -15.19 -1.11
C GLU A 140 -5.37 -14.26 0.06
N GLY A 141 -4.95 -14.83 1.19
CA GLY A 141 -4.46 -14.07 2.33
C GLY A 141 -3.02 -13.64 2.15
N LEU A 142 -2.68 -12.43 2.60
CA LEU A 142 -1.31 -11.96 2.60
C LEU A 142 -0.52 -12.56 3.75
N SER A 143 0.78 -12.76 3.54
CA SER A 143 1.70 -13.28 4.55
C SER A 143 3.11 -12.76 4.33
N LEU A 144 3.98 -12.92 5.34
CA LEU A 144 5.38 -12.57 5.22
C LEU A 144 6.13 -13.56 4.32
N GLN A 145 6.84 -13.04 3.33
CA GLN A 145 7.71 -13.81 2.43
C GLN A 145 9.06 -13.09 2.29
N PRO A 146 10.14 -13.80 1.86
CA PRO A 146 11.40 -13.13 1.56
C PRO A 146 11.20 -11.97 0.57
N CYS A 147 11.70 -10.78 0.89
CA CYS A 147 11.56 -9.58 0.03
C CYS A 147 12.15 -9.75 -1.37
N SER A 148 13.10 -10.68 -1.52
CA SER A 148 13.73 -11.02 -2.81
C SER A 148 12.84 -11.81 -3.78
N ARG A 149 11.59 -12.15 -3.40
CA ARG A 149 10.68 -12.90 -4.28
C ARG A 149 10.05 -11.97 -5.32
N PRO A 150 10.33 -12.20 -6.63
CA PRO A 150 9.81 -11.34 -7.69
C PRO A 150 8.26 -11.32 -7.74
N GLY A 151 7.71 -10.17 -8.08
CA GLY A 151 6.29 -9.91 -8.24
C GLY A 151 5.52 -9.90 -6.92
N VAL A 152 5.56 -11.01 -6.22
CA VAL A 152 4.72 -11.29 -5.04
C VAL A 152 4.90 -10.33 -3.87
N THR A 153 6.06 -9.68 -3.75
CA THR A 153 6.38 -8.71 -2.70
C THR A 153 6.33 -7.26 -3.16
N VAL A 154 6.03 -7.03 -4.44
CA VAL A 154 5.92 -5.68 -5.01
C VAL A 154 4.47 -5.23 -4.98
N TRP A 155 4.22 -4.05 -4.43
CA TRP A 155 2.91 -3.46 -4.28
C TRP A 155 2.84 -2.16 -5.07
N ILE A 156 1.99 -2.11 -6.08
CA ILE A 156 1.79 -0.99 -6.98
C ILE A 156 0.71 -0.09 -6.39
N LEU A 157 1.01 1.18 -6.26
CA LEU A 157 0.07 2.20 -5.79
C LEU A 157 -0.69 2.71 -7.03
N ASP A 158 -1.90 2.22 -7.21
CA ASP A 158 -2.70 2.48 -8.40
C ASP A 158 -3.40 3.85 -8.31
N PHE A 159 -2.68 4.88 -8.69
CA PHE A 159 -3.22 6.24 -8.71
C PHE A 159 -4.19 6.50 -9.87
N ALA A 160 -4.18 5.64 -10.91
CA ALA A 160 -5.12 5.76 -12.02
C ALA A 160 -6.56 5.47 -11.57
N ASP A 161 -6.74 4.56 -10.61
CA ASP A 161 -8.02 4.19 -10.01
C ASP A 161 -8.32 4.93 -8.68
N GLN A 162 -7.50 5.93 -8.35
CA GLN A 162 -7.71 6.76 -7.17
C GLN A 162 -9.01 7.60 -7.29
N PRO A 163 -9.91 7.54 -6.29
CA PRO A 163 -11.11 8.37 -6.31
C PRO A 163 -10.79 9.86 -6.16
N ALA A 164 -11.28 10.70 -7.06
CA ALA A 164 -11.11 12.16 -6.96
C ALA A 164 -11.70 12.76 -5.66
N THR A 165 -12.68 12.09 -5.06
CA THR A 165 -13.30 12.47 -3.77
C THR A 165 -12.47 12.06 -2.55
N ALA A 166 -11.44 11.23 -2.73
CA ALA A 166 -10.60 10.73 -1.67
C ALA A 166 -9.11 10.68 -2.11
N PRO A 167 -8.48 11.84 -2.40
CA PRO A 167 -7.17 11.92 -3.05
C PRO A 167 -5.99 11.44 -2.18
N MET A 168 -6.25 11.02 -0.94
CA MET A 168 -5.26 10.43 -0.03
C MET A 168 -5.33 8.90 -0.01
N PHE A 169 -6.26 8.30 -0.78
CA PHE A 169 -6.51 6.87 -0.78
C PHE A 169 -6.48 6.31 -2.19
N PHE A 170 -5.85 5.18 -2.35
CA PHE A 170 -5.65 4.52 -3.64
C PHE A 170 -5.74 2.99 -3.46
N PRO A 171 -6.07 2.25 -4.52
CA PRO A 171 -5.90 0.80 -4.52
C PRO A 171 -4.42 0.43 -4.43
N ILE A 172 -4.14 -0.71 -3.79
CA ILE A 172 -2.80 -1.31 -3.78
C ILE A 172 -2.91 -2.66 -4.48
N VAL A 173 -2.34 -2.77 -5.67
CA VAL A 173 -2.38 -3.97 -6.50
C VAL A 173 -1.05 -4.74 -6.43
N ASN A 174 -1.06 -6.04 -6.70
CA ASN A 174 0.13 -6.85 -6.56
C ASN A 174 0.91 -6.96 -7.87
N GLY A 175 2.22 -6.80 -7.82
CA GLY A 175 3.13 -6.85 -8.96
C GLY A 175 3.30 -8.23 -9.61
N SER A 176 2.68 -9.29 -9.07
CA SER A 176 2.60 -10.61 -9.72
C SER A 176 1.35 -10.80 -10.57
N ASP A 177 0.42 -9.85 -10.50
CA ASP A 177 -0.83 -9.91 -11.24
C ASP A 177 -0.61 -9.57 -12.73
N THR A 178 -1.32 -10.28 -13.59
CA THR A 178 -1.32 -10.06 -15.04
C THR A 178 -2.73 -9.81 -15.61
N ASP A 179 -3.75 -9.76 -14.76
CA ASP A 179 -5.09 -9.30 -15.14
C ASP A 179 -5.15 -7.77 -14.99
N PHE A 180 -4.76 -7.06 -16.03
CA PHE A 180 -4.76 -5.59 -16.03
C PHE A 180 -6.14 -4.98 -16.26
N VAL A 181 -7.15 -5.76 -16.48
CA VAL A 181 -8.54 -5.29 -16.63
C VAL A 181 -9.25 -5.30 -15.28
N HIS A 182 -9.01 -6.34 -14.48
CA HIS A 182 -9.56 -6.51 -13.15
C HIS A 182 -8.45 -6.95 -12.18
N PRO A 183 -7.46 -6.07 -11.90
CA PRO A 183 -6.30 -6.45 -11.10
C PRO A 183 -6.74 -6.86 -9.69
N PHE A 184 -5.92 -7.70 -9.06
CA PHE A 184 -6.13 -8.07 -7.66
C PHE A 184 -5.57 -6.99 -6.74
N ALA A 185 -6.42 -6.43 -5.90
CA ALA A 185 -6.08 -5.40 -4.92
C ALA A 185 -6.20 -5.89 -3.48
N MET A 186 -5.38 -5.32 -2.61
CA MET A 186 -5.51 -5.49 -1.16
C MET A 186 -6.91 -5.14 -0.70
N THR A 187 -7.55 -6.04 0.05
CA THR A 187 -8.95 -5.91 0.46
C THR A 187 -9.14 -6.33 1.91
N ILE A 188 -9.92 -5.56 2.66
CA ILE A 188 -10.37 -5.94 4.00
C ILE A 188 -11.77 -6.53 3.91
N LEU A 189 -11.97 -7.70 4.49
CA LEU A 189 -13.29 -8.30 4.66
C LEU A 189 -13.87 -8.04 6.05
N GLY A 190 -15.12 -7.58 6.06
CA GLY A 190 -15.86 -7.41 7.32
C GLY A 190 -15.46 -6.17 8.11
N ASN A 191 -15.64 -6.25 9.44
CA ASN A 191 -15.30 -5.20 10.39
C ASN A 191 -14.28 -5.73 11.40
N PRO A 192 -13.02 -5.26 11.39
CA PRO A 192 -11.98 -5.73 12.30
C PRO A 192 -12.26 -5.41 13.77
N ALA A 193 -13.11 -4.42 14.09
CA ALA A 193 -13.49 -4.09 15.47
C ALA A 193 -14.23 -5.25 16.18
N HIS A 194 -14.81 -6.17 15.42
CA HIS A 194 -15.58 -7.29 15.96
C HIS A 194 -14.90 -8.66 15.82
N LYS A 195 -13.65 -8.68 15.35
CA LYS A 195 -12.90 -9.92 15.11
C LYS A 195 -11.50 -9.82 15.69
N PRO A 196 -11.02 -10.88 16.39
CA PRO A 196 -9.66 -10.93 16.92
C PRO A 196 -8.59 -11.00 15.82
N PHE A 197 -8.99 -11.38 14.62
CA PHE A 197 -8.13 -11.50 13.42
C PHE A 197 -8.92 -11.09 12.19
N THR A 198 -8.40 -10.13 11.45
CA THR A 198 -8.97 -9.69 10.19
C THR A 198 -7.88 -9.69 9.12
N PRO A 199 -7.77 -10.77 8.34
CA PRO A 199 -6.74 -10.88 7.33
C PRO A 199 -6.92 -9.84 6.23
N ILE A 200 -5.80 -9.39 5.68
CA ILE A 200 -5.78 -8.69 4.41
C ILE A 200 -5.77 -9.76 3.32
N ILE A 201 -6.65 -9.65 2.37
CA ILE A 201 -6.79 -10.61 1.26
C ILE A 201 -6.72 -9.90 -0.08
N MET A 202 -6.49 -10.68 -1.12
CA MET A 202 -6.57 -10.23 -2.51
C MET A 202 -7.98 -10.43 -3.06
N ARG A 203 -8.51 -9.40 -3.72
CA ARG A 203 -9.74 -9.49 -4.52
C ARG A 203 -9.62 -8.65 -5.77
N HIS A 204 -10.33 -9.06 -6.82
CA HIS A 204 -10.45 -8.21 -7.98
C HIS A 204 -10.88 -6.80 -7.57
N LEU A 205 -10.22 -5.83 -8.13
CA LEU A 205 -10.59 -4.43 -7.98
C LEU A 205 -12.01 -4.25 -8.54
N ILE A 206 -12.89 -3.73 -7.71
CA ILE A 206 -14.31 -3.56 -8.05
C ILE A 206 -14.56 -2.09 -8.34
N GLY A 207 -15.10 -1.82 -9.51
CA GLY A 207 -15.51 -0.48 -9.90
C GLY A 207 -14.65 0.11 -11.01
N ASN A 208 -15.09 1.27 -11.50
CA ASN A 208 -14.33 2.11 -12.40
C ASN A 208 -13.56 3.16 -11.59
N PRO A 209 -12.62 3.90 -12.19
CA PRO A 209 -11.99 5.04 -11.54
C PRO A 209 -13.02 5.94 -10.84
N GLY A 210 -12.81 6.20 -9.55
CA GLY A 210 -13.71 6.99 -8.71
C GLY A 210 -14.86 6.23 -8.02
N SER A 211 -15.03 4.93 -8.27
CA SER A 211 -16.07 4.10 -7.64
C SER A 211 -15.53 2.89 -6.86
N VAL A 212 -14.22 2.85 -6.63
CA VAL A 212 -13.57 1.78 -5.84
C VAL A 212 -14.13 1.77 -4.42
N PRO A 213 -14.55 0.62 -3.88
CA PRO A 213 -15.11 0.55 -2.54
C PRO A 213 -14.06 0.80 -1.46
N ALA A 214 -14.45 1.48 -0.37
CA ALA A 214 -13.54 1.90 0.70
C ALA A 214 -12.71 0.76 1.34
N ASN A 215 -13.15 -0.49 1.24
CA ASN A 215 -12.40 -1.64 1.74
C ASN A 215 -11.27 -2.12 0.81
N GLN A 216 -11.12 -1.50 -0.36
CA GLN A 216 -10.02 -1.68 -1.30
C GLN A 216 -9.16 -0.42 -1.44
N LEU A 217 -9.46 0.62 -0.66
CA LEU A 217 -8.75 1.88 -0.66
C LEU A 217 -7.88 2.01 0.59
N TRP A 218 -6.62 2.36 0.37
CA TRP A 218 -5.58 2.45 1.37
C TRP A 218 -4.88 3.79 1.33
N GLY A 219 -4.53 4.31 2.48
CA GLY A 219 -3.66 5.46 2.63
C GLY A 219 -2.32 5.06 3.24
N ALA A 220 -1.35 5.94 3.15
CA ALA A 220 -0.05 5.78 3.79
C ALA A 220 0.28 7.00 4.65
N ALA A 221 0.61 6.77 5.92
CA ALA A 221 1.14 7.78 6.82
C ALA A 221 2.66 7.59 6.96
N HIS A 222 3.42 8.66 6.75
CA HIS A 222 4.87 8.63 6.92
C HIS A 222 5.29 8.91 8.36
N GLY A 223 6.37 8.29 8.79
CA GLY A 223 7.02 8.60 10.04
C GLY A 223 7.53 10.03 10.05
N THR A 224 7.38 10.72 11.19
CA THR A 224 8.02 12.01 11.41
C THR A 224 9.46 11.78 11.85
N VAL A 225 10.38 12.55 11.29
CA VAL A 225 11.72 12.67 11.89
C VAL A 225 11.50 13.40 13.21
N THR A 226 11.67 12.70 14.33
CA THR A 226 11.81 13.40 15.61
C THR A 226 13.18 14.11 15.57
N PRO A 227 13.23 15.45 15.70
CA PRO A 227 14.47 16.20 15.67
C PRO A 227 15.41 15.83 16.82
#